data_6912d539f968a6d50422d3269caa5740
#
_entry.id   6912d539f968a6d50422d3269caa5740
#
_cell.length_a   1.000
_cell.length_b   1.000
_cell.length_c   1.000
_cell.angle_alpha   90.00
_cell.angle_beta   90.00
_cell.angle_gamma   90.00
#
_symmetry.space_group_name_H-M   'P 1'
#
loop_
_entity.id
_entity.type
_entity.pdbx_description
1 polymer ?
#
loop_
_entity_poly.entity_id
_entity_poly.type
_entity_poly.pdbx_seq_one_letter_code
_entity_poly.pdbx_strand_id
1 'polypeptide(L)'
;MPTRHSSAVVVGASMSGLLAVRALSDRFERVTVVERDVLKEGDDARKGVPQSAHAHGLLASGYRVMDRYFPGMMDELEALGAPRGDVVGDFLWFQYGRWKLRHDSGLRGITVSRPCLEAAVRRRVKATPNVTFLEGAEGVSPRLDAATGHVTALSVQRRGYGRE
;
A
#
# COMPACT_ATOMS: atom_id res chain seq x y z
N MET A 1 -26.86 -2.99 7.13
CA MET A 1 -25.48 -3.03 6.64
C MET A 1 -25.51 -2.67 5.17
N PRO A 2 -24.61 -1.85 4.64
CA PRO A 2 -24.58 -1.60 3.20
C PRO A 2 -24.32 -2.92 2.47
N THR A 3 -25.06 -3.15 1.37
CA THR A 3 -24.88 -4.31 0.51
C THR A 3 -23.46 -4.32 -0.06
N ARG A 4 -22.70 -5.38 0.20
CA ARG A 4 -21.38 -5.56 -0.42
C ARG A 4 -21.55 -6.03 -1.85
N HIS A 5 -20.70 -5.52 -2.75
CA HIS A 5 -20.57 -6.06 -4.10
C HIS A 5 -19.87 -7.42 -4.07
N SER A 6 -20.16 -8.29 -5.05
CA SER A 6 -19.68 -9.69 -5.01
C SER A 6 -18.15 -9.81 -5.09
N SER A 7 -17.49 -9.10 -5.99
CA SER A 7 -16.04 -9.22 -6.14
C SER A 7 -15.38 -7.99 -6.76
N ALA A 8 -14.11 -7.77 -6.40
CA ALA A 8 -13.24 -6.80 -7.02
C ALA A 8 -11.89 -7.46 -7.39
N VAL A 9 -11.24 -6.92 -8.41
CA VAL A 9 -9.87 -7.32 -8.80
C VAL A 9 -9.00 -6.07 -8.81
N VAL A 10 -7.83 -6.17 -8.19
CA VAL A 10 -6.80 -5.12 -8.20
C VAL A 10 -5.58 -5.66 -8.93
N VAL A 11 -5.08 -4.94 -9.93
CA VAL A 11 -3.89 -5.31 -10.68
C VAL A 11 -2.69 -4.53 -10.13
N GLY A 12 -1.72 -5.28 -9.61
CA GLY A 12 -0.51 -4.77 -8.96
C GLY A 12 -0.64 -4.67 -7.44
N ALA A 13 0.40 -5.15 -6.75
CA ALA A 13 0.53 -5.14 -5.28
C ALA A 13 1.62 -4.15 -4.81
N SER A 14 1.78 -3.02 -5.49
CA SER A 14 2.54 -1.88 -4.98
C SER A 14 1.71 -1.10 -3.95
N MET A 15 2.26 -0.06 -3.34
CA MET A 15 1.58 0.72 -2.31
C MET A 15 0.18 1.17 -2.74
N SER A 16 0.01 1.67 -3.97
CA SER A 16 -1.30 2.12 -4.47
C SER A 16 -2.29 0.96 -4.56
N GLY A 17 -1.85 -0.19 -5.09
CA GLY A 17 -2.68 -1.39 -5.17
C GLY A 17 -3.06 -1.92 -3.79
N LEU A 18 -2.10 -2.00 -2.87
CA LEU A 18 -2.37 -2.45 -1.49
C LEU A 18 -3.37 -1.55 -0.76
N LEU A 19 -3.28 -0.23 -0.93
CA LEU A 19 -4.24 0.71 -0.36
C LEU A 19 -5.62 0.59 -1.01
N ALA A 20 -5.68 0.39 -2.33
CA ALA A 20 -6.93 0.13 -3.03
C ALA A 20 -7.59 -1.17 -2.52
N VAL A 21 -6.82 -2.25 -2.37
CA VAL A 21 -7.29 -3.52 -1.81
C VAL A 21 -7.89 -3.32 -0.41
N ARG A 22 -7.18 -2.60 0.46
CA ARG A 22 -7.69 -2.31 1.81
C ARG A 22 -9.01 -1.54 1.80
N ALA A 23 -9.13 -0.53 0.94
CA ALA A 23 -10.36 0.25 0.81
C ALA A 23 -11.51 -0.58 0.22
N LEU A 24 -11.22 -1.45 -0.75
CA LEU A 24 -12.20 -2.32 -1.40
C LEU A 24 -12.63 -3.49 -0.48
N SER A 25 -11.77 -3.96 0.40
CA SER A 25 -12.10 -5.07 1.32
C SER A 25 -13.28 -4.78 2.24
N ASP A 26 -13.57 -3.52 2.52
CA ASP A 26 -14.73 -3.11 3.30
C ASP A 26 -16.04 -3.09 2.47
N ARG A 27 -15.93 -3.08 1.13
CA ARG A 27 -17.06 -2.89 0.20
C ARG A 27 -17.41 -4.13 -0.62
N PHE A 28 -16.48 -5.07 -0.74
CA PHE A 28 -16.63 -6.26 -1.55
C PHE A 28 -16.55 -7.52 -0.69
N GLU A 29 -17.27 -8.57 -1.10
CA GLU A 29 -17.23 -9.88 -0.45
C GLU A 29 -15.89 -10.58 -0.67
N ARG A 30 -15.30 -10.38 -1.86
CA ARG A 30 -13.99 -10.93 -2.24
C ARG A 30 -13.17 -9.88 -2.99
N VAL A 31 -11.90 -9.77 -2.66
CA VAL A 31 -10.94 -8.94 -3.38
C VAL A 31 -9.77 -9.79 -3.82
N THR A 32 -9.53 -9.86 -5.12
CA THR A 32 -8.37 -10.58 -5.69
C THR A 32 -7.31 -9.59 -6.13
N VAL A 33 -6.09 -9.82 -5.68
CA VAL A 33 -4.91 -9.05 -6.10
C VAL A 33 -4.16 -9.87 -7.13
N VAL A 34 -3.98 -9.34 -8.34
CA VAL A 34 -3.15 -9.95 -9.39
C VAL A 34 -1.80 -9.26 -9.38
N GLU A 35 -0.74 -9.97 -9.05
CA GLU A 35 0.62 -9.43 -8.98
C GLU A 35 1.57 -10.27 -9.84
N ARG A 36 2.30 -9.58 -10.71
CA ARG A 36 3.24 -10.22 -11.64
C ARG A 36 4.45 -10.85 -10.97
N ASP A 37 4.87 -10.30 -9.84
CA ASP A 37 6.02 -10.79 -9.08
C ASP A 37 5.56 -11.76 -7.98
N VAL A 38 6.46 -12.64 -7.56
CA VAL A 38 6.28 -13.39 -6.30
C VAL A 38 6.76 -12.49 -5.17
N LEU A 39 5.86 -12.21 -4.26
CA LEU A 39 6.11 -11.30 -3.16
C LEU A 39 6.88 -12.03 -2.05
N LYS A 40 8.12 -11.67 -1.87
CA LYS A 40 8.92 -12.16 -0.74
C LYS A 40 8.39 -11.61 0.58
N GLU A 41 8.51 -12.40 1.62
CA GLU A 41 8.34 -11.91 2.99
C GLU A 41 9.52 -11.00 3.36
N GLY A 42 9.25 -9.94 4.15
CA GLY A 42 10.27 -8.99 4.54
C GLY A 42 10.19 -7.65 3.80
N ASP A 43 11.21 -6.83 4.05
CA ASP A 43 11.33 -5.44 3.57
C ASP A 43 12.40 -5.27 2.48
N ASP A 44 12.75 -6.34 1.80
CA ASP A 44 13.70 -6.29 0.67
C ASP A 44 13.21 -5.36 -0.45
N ALA A 45 14.15 -4.61 -1.00
CA ALA A 45 13.88 -3.73 -2.15
C ALA A 45 13.41 -4.56 -3.36
N ARG A 46 12.26 -4.19 -3.94
CA ARG A 46 11.70 -4.86 -5.12
C ARG A 46 12.31 -4.28 -6.40
N LYS A 47 12.73 -5.16 -7.33
CA LYS A 47 13.31 -4.73 -8.63
C LYS A 47 12.39 -3.81 -9.45
N GLY A 48 11.07 -3.95 -9.30
CA GLY A 48 10.06 -3.15 -9.99
C GLY A 48 9.69 -1.83 -9.29
N VAL A 49 10.35 -1.46 -8.18
CA VAL A 49 10.05 -0.24 -7.41
C VAL A 49 11.31 0.62 -7.29
N PRO A 50 11.60 1.51 -8.28
CA PRO A 50 12.81 2.34 -8.28
C PRO A 50 12.99 3.21 -7.03
N GLN A 51 11.88 3.57 -6.37
CA GLN A 51 11.85 4.41 -5.17
C GLN A 51 12.18 3.66 -3.87
N SER A 52 12.49 2.36 -3.94
CA SER A 52 12.77 1.53 -2.76
C SER A 52 13.99 1.99 -1.97
N ALA A 53 14.95 2.65 -2.60
CA ALA A 53 16.18 3.15 -1.95
C ALA A 53 16.00 4.49 -1.22
N HIS A 54 14.82 5.12 -1.31
CA HIS A 54 14.59 6.44 -0.72
C HIS A 54 13.87 6.36 0.63
N ALA A 55 14.26 7.24 1.56
CA ALA A 55 13.49 7.48 2.77
C ALA A 55 12.13 8.11 2.40
N HIS A 56 11.08 7.68 3.07
CA HIS A 56 9.73 8.18 2.86
C HIS A 56 9.20 8.79 4.16
N GLY A 57 8.82 10.07 4.07
CA GLY A 57 8.10 10.75 5.15
C GLY A 57 6.60 10.67 4.92
N LEU A 58 5.87 10.06 5.82
CA LEU A 58 4.43 10.21 5.91
C LEU A 58 4.13 11.47 6.73
N LEU A 59 3.80 12.55 6.05
CA LEU A 59 3.34 13.79 6.67
C LEU A 59 1.89 13.63 7.13
N ALA A 60 1.37 14.63 7.83
CA ALA A 60 0.12 14.54 8.59
C ALA A 60 -1.07 13.90 7.86
N SER A 61 -1.30 14.21 6.59
CA SER A 61 -2.40 13.61 5.81
C SER A 61 -2.16 12.13 5.54
N GLY A 62 -0.96 11.77 5.05
CA GLY A 62 -0.60 10.38 4.81
C GLY A 62 -0.62 9.56 6.11
N TYR A 63 -0.07 10.11 7.19
CA TYR A 63 -0.09 9.51 8.51
C TYR A 63 -1.52 9.17 8.96
N ARG A 64 -2.45 10.14 8.91
CA ARG A 64 -3.85 9.93 9.33
C ARG A 64 -4.57 8.89 8.48
N VAL A 65 -4.36 8.89 7.16
CA VAL A 65 -4.97 7.91 6.26
C VAL A 65 -4.47 6.50 6.57
N MET A 66 -3.15 6.36 6.74
CA MET A 66 -2.55 5.06 7.04
C MET A 66 -2.96 4.54 8.42
N ASP A 67 -2.98 5.40 9.43
CA ASP A 67 -3.41 5.04 10.78
C ASP A 67 -4.90 4.62 10.81
N ARG A 68 -5.76 5.30 10.04
CA ARG A 68 -7.17 4.95 9.90
C ARG A 68 -7.38 3.59 9.23
N TYR A 69 -6.62 3.29 8.16
CA TYR A 69 -6.76 2.02 7.43
C TYR A 69 -6.06 0.85 8.11
N PHE A 70 -5.01 1.14 8.86
CA PHE A 70 -4.16 0.15 9.51
C PHE A 70 -3.86 0.55 10.97
N PRO A 71 -4.86 0.46 11.85
CA PRO A 71 -4.70 0.84 13.26
C PRO A 71 -3.50 0.13 13.90
N GLY A 72 -2.71 0.85 14.69
CA GLY A 72 -1.52 0.33 15.36
C GLY A 72 -0.29 0.15 14.47
N MET A 73 -0.37 0.43 13.16
CA MET A 73 0.79 0.31 12.27
C MET A 73 1.86 1.36 12.58
N MET A 74 1.47 2.56 12.97
CA MET A 74 2.43 3.63 13.31
C MET A 74 3.25 3.27 14.54
N ASP A 75 2.64 2.66 15.54
CA ASP A 75 3.32 2.19 16.76
C ASP A 75 4.28 1.04 16.45
N GLU A 76 3.89 0.12 15.56
CA GLU A 76 4.78 -0.94 15.08
C GLU A 76 6.00 -0.38 14.34
N LEU A 77 5.79 0.57 13.43
CA LEU A 77 6.90 1.17 12.69
C LEU A 77 7.86 1.94 13.62
N GLU A 78 7.32 2.65 14.61
CA GLU A 78 8.12 3.33 15.63
C GLU A 78 8.94 2.31 16.46
N ALA A 79 8.34 1.21 16.87
CA ALA A 79 9.04 0.13 17.57
C ALA A 79 10.15 -0.52 16.71
N LEU A 80 10.04 -0.49 15.39
CA LEU A 80 11.09 -0.88 14.45
C LEU A 80 12.15 0.21 14.21
N GLY A 81 12.06 1.33 14.94
CA GLY A 81 13.05 2.41 14.90
C GLY A 81 12.71 3.54 13.90
N ALA A 82 11.50 3.60 13.35
CA ALA A 82 11.10 4.70 12.49
C ALA A 82 10.89 5.99 13.32
N PRO A 83 11.60 7.11 13.05
CA PRO A 83 11.39 8.36 13.75
C PRO A 83 9.97 8.88 13.55
N ARG A 84 9.26 9.12 14.64
CA ARG A 84 7.91 9.66 14.70
C ARG A 84 7.88 10.95 15.52
N GLY A 85 7.15 11.94 15.07
CA GLY A 85 7.09 13.22 15.80
C GLY A 85 6.12 14.22 15.20
N ASP A 86 6.13 15.42 15.77
CA ASP A 86 5.42 16.57 15.23
C ASP A 86 6.12 17.10 13.98
N VAL A 87 5.38 17.26 12.88
CA VAL A 87 5.94 17.65 11.58
C VAL A 87 6.60 19.04 11.61
N VAL A 88 6.17 19.92 12.48
CA VAL A 88 6.72 21.28 12.60
C VAL A 88 7.66 21.39 13.80
N GLY A 89 7.35 20.69 14.89
CA GLY A 89 8.11 20.74 16.13
C GLY A 89 9.38 19.89 16.12
N ASP A 90 9.31 18.66 15.58
CA ASP A 90 10.41 17.70 15.68
C ASP A 90 11.22 17.59 14.39
N PHE A 91 10.62 17.90 13.23
CA PHE A 91 11.34 17.90 11.95
C PHE A 91 11.97 19.25 11.66
N LEU A 92 13.21 19.24 11.17
CA LEU A 92 13.95 20.45 10.78
C LEU A 92 13.65 20.79 9.33
N TRP A 93 13.09 21.99 9.10
CA TRP A 93 12.75 22.48 7.78
C TRP A 93 13.61 23.67 7.40
N PHE A 94 14.46 23.53 6.37
CA PHE A 94 15.22 24.63 5.79
C PHE A 94 14.65 24.96 4.41
N GLN A 95 14.12 26.18 4.26
CA GLN A 95 13.53 26.66 3.01
C GLN A 95 13.82 28.15 2.80
N TYR A 96 14.07 28.53 1.57
CA TYR A 96 14.30 29.91 1.17
C TYR A 96 15.43 30.59 1.97
N GLY A 97 16.52 29.84 2.21
CA GLY A 97 17.70 30.38 2.91
C GLY A 97 17.57 30.53 4.44
N ARG A 98 16.53 29.98 5.06
CA ARG A 98 16.35 30.02 6.52
C ARG A 98 15.68 28.80 7.08
N TRP A 99 15.90 28.56 8.37
CA TRP A 99 15.17 27.56 9.15
C TRP A 99 13.76 28.07 9.49
N LYS A 100 12.78 27.17 9.35
CA LYS A 100 11.43 27.46 9.83
C LYS A 100 11.36 27.46 11.35
N LEU A 101 10.47 28.30 11.88
CA LEU A 101 10.18 28.32 13.31
C LEU A 101 9.57 26.97 13.71
N ARG A 102 10.08 26.44 14.82
CA ARG A 102 9.58 25.18 15.41
C ARG A 102 8.54 25.48 16.49
N HIS A 103 7.46 24.75 16.46
CA HIS A 103 6.41 24.78 17.50
C HIS A 103 5.62 23.48 17.45
N ASP A 104 4.96 23.10 18.51
CA ASP A 104 4.03 21.97 18.52
C ASP A 104 2.80 22.33 17.68
N SER A 105 2.66 21.66 16.55
CA SER A 105 1.55 21.89 15.61
C SER A 105 0.42 20.88 15.76
N GLY A 106 0.63 19.80 16.52
CA GLY A 106 -0.27 18.66 16.61
C GLY A 106 -0.33 17.81 15.32
N LEU A 107 0.51 18.12 14.32
CA LEU A 107 0.57 17.39 13.07
C LEU A 107 1.59 16.26 13.14
N ARG A 108 1.13 15.05 13.29
CA ARG A 108 2.01 13.87 13.38
C ARG A 108 2.53 13.43 12.02
N GLY A 109 3.79 12.99 12.03
CA GLY A 109 4.47 12.37 10.88
C GLY A 109 5.38 11.24 11.33
N ILE A 110 5.80 10.42 10.39
CA ILE A 110 6.76 9.33 10.59
C ILE A 110 7.67 9.21 9.37
N THR A 111 8.95 8.97 9.61
CA THR A 111 9.92 8.73 8.53
C THR A 111 10.32 7.27 8.53
N VAL A 112 10.17 6.61 7.39
CA VAL A 112 10.40 5.18 7.26
C VAL A 112 10.95 4.87 5.86
N SER A 113 11.70 3.79 5.71
CA SER A 113 12.09 3.34 4.37
C SER A 113 10.88 2.84 3.58
N ARG A 114 10.89 3.03 2.29
CA ARG A 114 9.80 2.56 1.41
C ARG A 114 9.56 1.05 1.53
N PRO A 115 10.59 0.19 1.52
CA PRO A 115 10.39 -1.25 1.69
C PRO A 115 9.74 -1.62 3.01
N CYS A 116 10.18 -1.02 4.12
CA CYS A 116 9.61 -1.27 5.44
C CYS A 116 8.12 -0.88 5.50
N LEU A 117 7.77 0.31 5.01
CA LEU A 117 6.38 0.75 4.94
C LEU A 117 5.52 -0.19 4.08
N GLU A 118 6.01 -0.55 2.88
CA GLU A 118 5.29 -1.45 1.97
C GLU A 118 5.13 -2.85 2.58
N ALA A 119 6.16 -3.37 3.25
CA ALA A 119 6.09 -4.66 3.92
C ALA A 119 5.04 -4.66 5.05
N ALA A 120 5.00 -3.60 5.86
CA ALA A 120 4.00 -3.45 6.93
C ALA A 120 2.57 -3.42 6.39
N VAL A 121 2.33 -2.66 5.32
CA VAL A 121 1.04 -2.59 4.64
C VAL A 121 0.68 -3.94 4.02
N ARG A 122 1.59 -4.54 3.27
CA ARG A 122 1.37 -5.83 2.59
C ARG A 122 1.01 -6.94 3.57
N ARG A 123 1.71 -7.02 4.70
CA ARG A 123 1.43 -8.01 5.76
C ARG A 123 0.01 -7.88 6.29
N ARG A 124 -0.46 -6.65 6.54
CA ARG A 124 -1.82 -6.39 7.02
C ARG A 124 -2.88 -6.66 5.96
N VAL A 125 -2.61 -6.32 4.71
CA VAL A 125 -3.53 -6.61 3.59
C VAL A 125 -3.63 -8.11 3.35
N LYS A 126 -2.52 -8.86 3.40
CA LYS A 126 -2.54 -10.34 3.30
C LYS A 126 -3.31 -11.00 4.45
N ALA A 127 -3.31 -10.40 5.63
CA ALA A 127 -4.08 -10.90 6.78
C ALA A 127 -5.59 -10.57 6.71
N THR A 128 -6.04 -9.82 5.71
CA THR A 128 -7.46 -9.47 5.56
C THR A 128 -8.25 -10.68 5.02
N PRO A 129 -9.29 -11.17 5.72
CA PRO A 129 -9.90 -12.47 5.42
C PRO A 129 -10.50 -12.65 4.03
N ASN A 130 -11.00 -11.57 3.42
CA ASN A 130 -11.63 -11.60 2.10
C ASN A 130 -10.70 -11.18 0.97
N VAL A 131 -9.38 -11.14 1.22
CA VAL A 131 -8.36 -10.78 0.23
C VAL A 131 -7.56 -12.02 -0.18
N THR A 132 -7.40 -12.22 -1.48
CA THR A 132 -6.60 -13.31 -2.05
C THR A 132 -5.57 -12.75 -3.01
N PHE A 133 -4.33 -13.22 -2.93
CA PHE A 133 -3.25 -12.85 -3.85
C PHE A 133 -3.04 -13.94 -4.91
N LEU A 134 -3.04 -13.52 -6.16
CA LEU A 134 -2.60 -14.31 -7.31
C LEU A 134 -1.24 -13.76 -7.74
N GLU A 135 -0.19 -14.30 -7.16
CA GLU A 135 1.20 -13.93 -7.44
C GLU A 135 1.75 -14.68 -8.67
N GLY A 136 2.77 -14.11 -9.33
CA GLY A 136 3.34 -14.68 -10.57
C GLY A 136 2.36 -14.62 -11.75
N ALA A 137 1.41 -13.70 -11.72
CA ALA A 137 0.37 -13.55 -12.74
C ALA A 137 0.24 -12.09 -13.19
N GLU A 138 0.10 -11.89 -14.47
CA GLU A 138 -0.06 -10.59 -15.11
C GLU A 138 -1.49 -10.42 -15.62
N GLY A 139 -2.12 -9.28 -15.28
CA GLY A 139 -3.42 -8.92 -15.84
C GLY A 139 -3.25 -8.50 -17.31
N VAL A 140 -3.95 -9.16 -18.21
CA VAL A 140 -3.82 -8.94 -19.67
C VAL A 140 -4.89 -8.00 -20.18
N SER A 141 -6.16 -8.36 -20.00
CA SER A 141 -7.27 -7.54 -20.49
C SER A 141 -8.56 -7.76 -19.69
N PRO A 142 -9.34 -6.71 -19.46
CA PRO A 142 -10.69 -6.86 -18.93
C PRO A 142 -11.63 -7.40 -20.01
N ARG A 143 -12.62 -8.21 -19.62
CA ARG A 143 -13.72 -8.60 -20.45
C ARG A 143 -14.96 -7.82 -20.02
N LEU A 144 -15.59 -7.18 -20.99
CA LEU A 144 -16.79 -6.39 -20.78
C LEU A 144 -18.02 -7.20 -21.23
N ASP A 145 -19.11 -7.03 -20.54
CA ASP A 145 -20.43 -7.41 -21.02
C ASP A 145 -20.88 -6.40 -22.08
N ALA A 146 -21.22 -6.87 -23.27
CA ALA A 146 -21.55 -6.02 -24.42
C ALA A 146 -22.86 -5.22 -24.23
N ALA A 147 -23.78 -5.71 -23.42
CA ALA A 147 -25.07 -5.06 -23.20
C ALA A 147 -25.01 -3.98 -22.12
N THR A 148 -24.23 -4.23 -21.07
CA THR A 148 -24.17 -3.37 -19.87
C THR A 148 -22.91 -2.52 -19.78
N GLY A 149 -21.86 -2.86 -20.53
CA GLY A 149 -20.53 -2.25 -20.42
C GLY A 149 -19.80 -2.58 -19.12
N HIS A 150 -20.31 -3.47 -18.29
CA HIS A 150 -19.70 -3.82 -17.03
C HIS A 150 -18.51 -4.78 -17.24
N VAL A 151 -17.48 -4.63 -16.41
CA VAL A 151 -16.37 -5.59 -16.34
C VAL A 151 -16.87 -6.86 -15.67
N THR A 152 -16.81 -7.99 -16.39
CA THR A 152 -17.26 -9.29 -15.89
C THR A 152 -16.12 -10.25 -15.57
N ALA A 153 -14.93 -10.03 -16.13
CA ALA A 153 -13.75 -10.82 -15.88
C ALA A 153 -12.47 -10.04 -16.20
N LEU A 154 -11.35 -10.53 -15.67
CA LEU A 154 -10.01 -10.14 -16.07
C LEU A 154 -9.27 -11.38 -16.58
N SER A 155 -8.77 -11.32 -17.83
CA SER A 155 -7.86 -12.33 -18.33
C SER A 155 -6.50 -12.15 -17.68
N VAL A 156 -5.94 -13.26 -17.17
CA VAL A 156 -4.62 -13.27 -16.53
C VAL A 156 -3.71 -14.29 -17.20
N GLN A 157 -2.43 -13.94 -17.33
CA GLN A 157 -1.40 -14.84 -17.81
C GLN A 157 -0.43 -15.14 -16.67
N ARG A 158 -0.23 -16.42 -16.35
CA ARG A 158 0.81 -16.83 -15.40
C ARG A 158 2.17 -16.66 -16.07
N ARG A 159 3.10 -16.02 -15.38
CA ARG A 159 4.49 -15.99 -15.78
C ARG A 159 5.08 -17.38 -15.50
N GLY A 160 5.47 -18.08 -16.56
CA GLY A 160 6.25 -19.29 -16.40
C GLY A 160 7.56 -18.95 -15.70
N TYR A 161 7.88 -19.63 -14.60
CA TYR A 161 9.22 -19.63 -14.07
C TYR A 161 10.10 -20.28 -15.13
N GLY A 162 10.95 -19.48 -15.82
CA GLY A 162 12.02 -20.01 -16.63
C GLY A 162 12.84 -20.93 -15.73
N ARG A 163 13.00 -22.16 -16.16
CA ARG A 163 14.01 -23.05 -15.58
C ARG A 163 15.35 -22.36 -15.86
N GLU A 164 16.05 -21.98 -14.81
CA GLU A 164 17.49 -21.83 -14.88
C GLU A 164 18.12 -23.21 -15.10
#